data_33459711decf9cd32a13a9066d781885
#
_entry.id   33459711decf9cd32a13a9066d781885
#
_cell.length_a   1.000
_cell.length_b   1.000
_cell.length_c   1.000
_cell.angle_alpha   90.00
_cell.angle_beta   90.00
_cell.angle_gamma   90.00
#
_symmetry.space_group_name_H-M   'P 1'
#
loop_
_entity.id
_entity.type
_entity.pdbx_description
1 polymer ?
#
loop_
_entity_poly.entity_id
_entity_poly.type
_entity_poly.pdbx_seq_one_letter_code
_entity_poly.pdbx_strand_id
1 'polypeptide(L)'
;MELWRSFFQDSRNRPADKFGKEASAPKCSACNGDGVVTDGTLCSKCNGERVDSNNIPTYSDEIQKVSREYPDGNRSISVTWEAVADFNARLSSNLRWNLDEALDAAKKVVQEFIDEDTKKRVKDEHRTNVDIDVVPVGIPDELYEVEISGLRKEHLYRTVKLKGLVRKATPVRPRMEIGLFECEWERHKNSYIQDFFTLETPIRCTSEGCKCADFKLRDDQSQFIDSQ
;
A
#
# COMPACT_ATOMS: atom_id res chain seq x y z
N MET A 1 -1.88 13.67 8.66
CA MET A 1 -0.57 13.12 8.31
C MET A 1 0.32 12.85 9.53
N GLU A 2 0.47 13.79 10.47
CA GLU A 2 1.35 13.60 11.66
C GLU A 2 1.02 12.35 12.48
N LEU A 3 -0.26 12.07 12.73
CA LEU A 3 -0.68 10.88 13.46
C LEU A 3 -0.28 9.57 12.75
N TRP A 4 -0.40 9.53 11.43
CA TRP A 4 0.05 8.38 10.65
C TRP A 4 1.56 8.22 10.65
N ARG A 5 2.31 9.32 10.58
CA ARG A 5 3.77 9.29 10.69
C ARG A 5 4.19 8.73 12.04
N SER A 6 3.59 9.21 13.13
CA SER A 6 3.85 8.70 14.48
C SER A 6 3.45 7.22 14.62
N PHE A 7 2.33 6.80 14.00
CA PHE A 7 1.91 5.41 14.00
C PHE A 7 2.91 4.48 13.33
N PHE A 8 3.38 4.82 12.11
CA PHE A 8 4.34 4.00 11.37
C PHE A 8 5.76 4.00 11.98
N GLN A 9 6.11 5.02 12.73
CA GLN A 9 7.40 5.10 13.44
C GLN A 9 7.39 4.40 14.81
N ASP A 10 6.22 4.15 15.38
CA ASP A 10 6.14 3.49 16.68
C ASP A 10 6.49 2.01 16.55
N SER A 11 7.59 1.63 17.19
CA SER A 11 8.07 0.24 17.17
C SER A 11 7.14 -0.77 17.86
N ARG A 12 6.11 -0.33 18.56
CA ARG A 12 5.07 -1.18 19.14
C ARG A 12 4.05 -1.62 18.11
N ASN A 13 3.81 -0.80 17.10
CA ASN A 13 2.90 -1.14 16.01
C ASN A 13 3.59 -2.10 15.03
N ARG A 14 2.91 -3.17 14.68
CA ARG A 14 3.44 -4.24 13.83
C ARG A 14 2.62 -4.37 12.55
N PRO A 15 3.28 -4.62 11.41
CA PRO A 15 2.57 -4.95 10.18
C PRO A 15 1.79 -6.26 10.37
N ALA A 16 0.68 -6.38 9.66
CA ALA A 16 -0.17 -7.55 9.69
C ALA A 16 -0.27 -8.19 8.30
N ASP A 17 -0.63 -9.47 8.27
CA ASP A 17 -0.98 -10.13 7.03
C ASP A 17 -2.40 -9.71 6.58
N LYS A 18 -2.79 -10.13 5.38
CA LYS A 18 -4.11 -9.84 4.81
C LYS A 18 -5.30 -10.37 5.63
N PHE A 19 -5.06 -11.20 6.64
CA PHE A 19 -6.07 -11.72 7.56
C PHE A 19 -6.08 -10.99 8.91
N GLY A 20 -5.27 -9.94 9.06
CA GLY A 20 -5.15 -9.17 10.29
C GLY A 20 -4.27 -9.81 11.36
N LYS A 21 -3.50 -10.85 11.02
CA LYS A 21 -2.55 -11.46 11.95
C LYS A 21 -1.25 -10.67 11.94
N GLU A 22 -0.91 -10.10 13.09
CA GLU A 22 0.34 -9.36 13.24
C GLU A 22 1.59 -10.20 12.97
N ALA A 23 2.63 -9.54 12.49
CA ALA A 23 3.92 -10.16 12.27
C ALA A 23 4.48 -10.71 13.59
N SER A 24 4.73 -12.00 13.62
CA SER A 24 5.36 -12.67 14.76
C SER A 24 6.89 -12.61 14.65
N ALA A 25 7.55 -12.69 15.79
CA ALA A 25 9.00 -12.79 15.83
C ALA A 25 9.49 -13.98 15.00
N PRO A 26 10.51 -13.82 14.16
CA PRO A 26 11.09 -14.92 13.40
C PRO A 26 11.73 -15.95 14.36
N LYS A 27 11.88 -17.18 13.89
CA LYS A 27 12.63 -18.18 14.65
C LYS A 27 14.03 -17.68 14.93
N CYS A 28 14.51 -17.92 16.14
CA CYS A 28 15.87 -17.53 16.52
C CYS A 28 16.90 -18.19 15.59
N SER A 29 17.68 -17.40 14.91
CA SER A 29 18.70 -17.88 13.97
C SER A 29 19.91 -18.57 14.64
N ALA A 30 20.13 -18.35 15.94
CA ALA A 30 21.23 -18.98 16.66
C ALA A 30 20.91 -20.40 17.12
N CYS A 31 19.64 -20.70 17.43
CA CYS A 31 19.19 -22.04 17.84
C CYS A 31 18.15 -22.65 16.90
N ASN A 32 17.93 -22.02 15.74
CA ASN A 32 16.97 -22.47 14.74
C ASN A 32 15.52 -22.64 15.25
N GLY A 33 15.20 -22.00 16.37
CA GLY A 33 13.91 -22.09 17.03
C GLY A 33 13.81 -23.20 18.08
N ASP A 34 14.91 -23.87 18.44
CA ASP A 34 14.91 -24.94 19.45
C ASP A 34 14.95 -24.41 20.90
N GLY A 35 15.38 -23.15 21.08
CA GLY A 35 15.53 -22.50 22.39
C GLY A 35 16.79 -22.90 23.13
N VAL A 36 17.49 -23.94 22.67
CA VAL A 36 18.75 -24.45 23.23
C VAL A 36 19.81 -24.56 22.12
N VAL A 37 21.05 -24.46 22.47
CA VAL A 37 22.18 -24.71 21.57
C VAL A 37 22.65 -26.16 21.65
N THR A 38 23.56 -26.56 20.77
CA THR A 38 24.00 -27.95 20.61
C THR A 38 24.55 -28.63 21.85
N ASP A 39 24.98 -27.87 22.85
CA ASP A 39 25.45 -28.36 24.16
C ASP A 39 24.32 -28.53 25.20
N GLY A 40 23.06 -28.26 24.81
CA GLY A 40 21.90 -28.31 25.70
C GLY A 40 21.71 -27.13 26.62
N THR A 41 22.55 -26.07 26.51
CA THR A 41 22.36 -24.83 27.25
C THR A 41 21.31 -23.94 26.60
N LEU A 42 20.69 -23.04 27.38
CA LEU A 42 19.76 -22.06 26.83
C LEU A 42 20.45 -21.15 25.80
N CYS A 43 19.78 -20.92 24.68
CA CYS A 43 20.29 -20.02 23.67
C CYS A 43 20.40 -18.59 24.23
N SER A 44 21.62 -18.05 24.26
CA SER A 44 21.88 -16.71 24.79
C SER A 44 21.26 -15.57 23.97
N LYS A 45 20.91 -15.84 22.70
CA LYS A 45 20.27 -14.85 21.82
C LYS A 45 18.78 -14.70 22.09
N CYS A 46 18.06 -15.80 22.35
CA CYS A 46 16.61 -15.78 22.60
C CYS A 46 16.23 -16.18 24.02
N ASN A 47 17.17 -16.43 24.92
CA ASN A 47 16.94 -16.88 26.29
C ASN A 47 15.96 -18.04 26.44
N GLY A 48 15.92 -18.93 25.43
CA GLY A 48 15.01 -20.07 25.40
C GLY A 48 13.62 -19.79 24.81
N GLU A 49 13.30 -18.54 24.43
CA GLU A 49 11.98 -18.18 23.84
C GLU A 49 11.76 -18.74 22.45
N ARG A 50 12.77 -19.32 21.82
CA ARG A 50 12.74 -19.92 20.47
C ARG A 50 12.57 -18.94 19.31
N VAL A 51 12.24 -17.69 19.60
CA VAL A 51 12.02 -16.62 18.64
C VAL A 51 12.98 -15.46 18.90
N ASP A 52 13.28 -14.69 17.88
CA ASP A 52 14.11 -13.50 17.99
C ASP A 52 13.24 -12.27 18.21
N SER A 53 12.88 -12.02 19.46
CA SER A 53 11.99 -10.91 19.85
C SER A 53 12.56 -9.53 19.49
N ASN A 54 13.88 -9.44 19.27
CA ASN A 54 14.54 -8.20 18.86
C ASN A 54 14.46 -7.94 17.35
N ASN A 55 13.99 -8.91 16.58
CA ASN A 55 13.92 -8.84 15.11
C ASN A 55 12.51 -8.95 14.57
N ILE A 56 11.52 -8.44 15.31
CA ILE A 56 10.15 -8.36 14.82
C ILE A 56 10.08 -7.22 13.80
N PRO A 57 9.59 -7.47 12.58
CA PRO A 57 9.47 -6.43 11.56
C PRO A 57 8.63 -5.25 12.04
N THR A 58 9.07 -4.06 11.74
CA THR A 58 8.30 -2.82 11.94
C THR A 58 7.59 -2.42 10.66
N TYR A 59 6.67 -1.46 10.74
CA TYR A 59 6.07 -0.88 9.53
C TYR A 59 7.11 -0.24 8.60
N SER A 60 8.15 0.37 9.17
CA SER A 60 9.25 0.92 8.38
C SER A 60 9.97 -0.16 7.56
N ASP A 61 10.22 -1.32 8.16
CA ASP A 61 10.86 -2.45 7.46
C ASP A 61 9.96 -2.99 6.35
N GLU A 62 8.65 -3.10 6.61
CA GLU A 62 7.69 -3.58 5.61
C GLU A 62 7.53 -2.59 4.45
N ILE A 63 7.47 -1.29 4.72
CA ILE A 63 7.43 -0.24 3.69
C ILE A 63 8.68 -0.34 2.81
N GLN A 64 9.86 -0.47 3.41
CA GLN A 64 11.11 -0.61 2.68
C GLN A 64 11.14 -1.89 1.83
N LYS A 65 10.65 -3.01 2.37
CA LYS A 65 10.56 -4.28 1.64
C LYS A 65 9.64 -4.15 0.42
N VAL A 66 8.39 -3.68 0.64
CA VAL A 66 7.40 -3.51 -0.43
C VAL A 66 7.92 -2.54 -1.50
N SER A 67 8.60 -1.47 -1.10
CA SER A 67 9.14 -0.49 -2.05
C SER A 67 10.29 -1.05 -2.91
N ARG A 68 11.13 -1.93 -2.36
CA ARG A 68 12.20 -2.60 -3.12
C ARG A 68 11.68 -3.62 -4.12
N GLU A 69 10.61 -4.33 -3.76
CA GLU A 69 9.97 -5.34 -4.61
C GLU A 69 9.04 -4.72 -5.67
N TYR A 70 8.73 -3.42 -5.56
CA TYR A 70 7.88 -2.71 -6.51
C TYR A 70 8.51 -2.67 -7.90
N PRO A 71 7.78 -2.93 -9.01
CA PRO A 71 6.33 -3.11 -9.12
C PRO A 71 5.84 -4.56 -9.03
N ASP A 72 6.73 -5.54 -9.05
CA ASP A 72 6.38 -6.95 -9.27
C ASP A 72 5.89 -7.67 -8.00
N GLY A 73 6.19 -7.09 -6.82
CA GLY A 73 5.80 -7.61 -5.53
C GLY A 73 4.43 -7.15 -5.03
N ASN A 74 4.23 -7.33 -3.72
CA ASN A 74 3.06 -6.79 -3.04
C ASN A 74 3.08 -5.26 -3.10
N ARG A 75 1.95 -4.64 -3.42
CA ARG A 75 1.80 -3.19 -3.52
C ARG A 75 0.96 -2.61 -2.38
N SER A 76 0.76 -3.36 -1.32
CA SER A 76 -0.06 -2.92 -0.20
C SER A 76 0.56 -3.23 1.14
N ILE A 77 0.27 -2.38 2.11
CA ILE A 77 0.64 -2.53 3.52
C ILE A 77 -0.64 -2.71 4.31
N SER A 78 -0.73 -3.83 5.01
CA SER A 78 -1.90 -4.14 5.85
C SER A 78 -1.73 -3.52 7.24
N VAL A 79 -2.73 -2.75 7.70
CA VAL A 79 -2.75 -2.10 9.00
C VAL A 79 -3.91 -2.64 9.82
N THR A 80 -3.65 -3.18 11.00
CA THR A 80 -4.71 -3.70 11.89
C THR A 80 -5.55 -2.57 12.45
N TRP A 81 -6.86 -2.75 12.38
CA TRP A 81 -7.82 -1.80 12.96
C TRP A 81 -7.61 -1.61 14.45
N GLU A 82 -7.35 -2.71 15.17
CA GLU A 82 -7.09 -2.72 16.61
C GLU A 82 -5.85 -1.89 16.96
N ALA A 83 -4.72 -2.11 16.27
CA ALA A 83 -3.51 -1.32 16.50
C ALA A 83 -3.71 0.18 16.29
N VAL A 84 -4.51 0.56 15.29
CA VAL A 84 -4.85 1.98 15.07
C VAL A 84 -5.75 2.52 16.17
N ALA A 85 -6.71 1.73 16.65
CA ALA A 85 -7.63 2.14 17.73
C ALA A 85 -6.87 2.32 19.06
N ASP A 86 -5.97 1.40 19.37
CA ASP A 86 -5.13 1.44 20.58
C ASP A 86 -4.11 2.58 20.54
N PHE A 87 -3.58 2.86 19.34
CA PHE A 87 -2.61 3.94 19.17
C PHE A 87 -3.26 5.31 19.39
N ASN A 88 -4.38 5.60 18.73
CA ASN A 88 -5.00 6.91 18.81
C ASN A 88 -6.47 6.91 18.40
N ALA A 89 -7.35 7.28 19.35
CA ALA A 89 -8.80 7.33 19.15
C ALA A 89 -9.23 8.29 18.01
N ARG A 90 -8.51 9.40 17.79
CA ARG A 90 -8.81 10.32 16.69
C ARG A 90 -8.50 9.69 15.32
N LEU A 91 -7.42 8.93 15.23
CA LEU A 91 -7.06 8.23 14.00
C LEU A 91 -8.10 7.15 13.66
N SER A 92 -8.50 6.37 14.67
CA SER A 92 -9.58 5.39 14.56
C SER A 92 -10.92 6.03 14.16
N SER A 93 -11.26 7.18 14.74
CA SER A 93 -12.46 7.95 14.37
C SER A 93 -12.41 8.40 12.91
N ASN A 94 -11.25 8.86 12.42
CA ASN A 94 -11.09 9.25 11.01
C ASN A 94 -11.29 8.07 10.07
N LEU A 95 -10.75 6.89 10.39
CA LEU A 95 -11.00 5.66 9.61
C LEU A 95 -12.49 5.29 9.58
N ARG A 96 -13.23 5.60 10.63
CA ARG A 96 -14.67 5.32 10.70
C ARG A 96 -15.51 6.24 9.82
N TRP A 97 -15.18 7.53 9.79
CA TRP A 97 -16.05 8.56 9.20
C TRP A 97 -15.56 9.12 7.88
N ASN A 98 -14.24 9.07 7.64
CA ASN A 98 -13.57 9.63 6.46
C ASN A 98 -12.49 8.67 5.98
N LEU A 99 -12.86 7.43 5.63
CA LEU A 99 -11.91 6.36 5.29
C LEU A 99 -10.97 6.78 4.16
N ASP A 100 -11.50 7.33 3.08
CA ASP A 100 -10.73 7.70 1.89
C ASP A 100 -9.67 8.75 2.24
N GLU A 101 -10.05 9.83 2.92
CA GLU A 101 -9.11 10.87 3.35
C GLU A 101 -8.05 10.35 4.33
N ALA A 102 -8.46 9.43 5.22
CA ALA A 102 -7.55 8.83 6.19
C ALA A 102 -6.53 7.92 5.50
N LEU A 103 -6.96 7.11 4.52
CA LEU A 103 -6.08 6.24 3.75
C LEU A 103 -5.18 7.04 2.80
N ASP A 104 -5.68 8.09 2.16
CA ASP A 104 -4.87 9.00 1.35
C ASP A 104 -3.78 9.68 2.17
N ALA A 105 -4.11 10.09 3.40
CA ALA A 105 -3.12 10.63 4.31
C ALA A 105 -2.07 9.58 4.73
N ALA A 106 -2.47 8.33 4.93
CA ALA A 106 -1.56 7.23 5.21
C ALA A 106 -0.63 6.95 4.02
N LYS A 107 -1.18 6.88 2.80
CA LYS A 107 -0.39 6.71 1.57
C LYS A 107 0.67 7.80 1.40
N LYS A 108 0.30 9.06 1.61
CA LYS A 108 1.25 10.19 1.55
C LYS A 108 2.38 10.05 2.54
N VAL A 109 2.09 9.57 3.74
CA VAL A 109 3.12 9.29 4.75
C VAL A 109 3.99 8.12 4.34
N VAL A 110 3.43 7.03 3.81
CA VAL A 110 4.20 5.89 3.28
C VAL A 110 5.20 6.36 2.21
N GLN A 111 4.81 7.30 1.34
CA GLN A 111 5.70 7.88 0.33
C GLN A 111 6.93 8.61 0.94
N GLU A 112 6.81 9.14 2.15
CA GLU A 112 7.94 9.78 2.85
C GLU A 112 8.98 8.76 3.33
N PHE A 113 8.58 7.52 3.62
CA PHE A 113 9.45 6.44 4.07
C PHE A 113 10.19 5.72 2.94
N ILE A 114 9.77 5.92 1.68
CA ILE A 114 10.41 5.30 0.52
C ILE A 114 11.76 5.98 0.28
N ASP A 115 12.81 5.17 0.11
CA ASP A 115 14.15 5.67 -0.13
C ASP A 115 14.29 6.36 -1.50
N GLU A 116 15.27 7.27 -1.60
CA GLU A 116 15.50 8.06 -2.82
C GLU A 116 16.01 7.20 -3.99
N ASP A 117 16.67 6.08 -3.72
CA ASP A 117 17.17 5.18 -4.78
C ASP A 117 16.01 4.44 -5.44
N THR A 118 15.04 3.99 -4.63
CA THR A 118 13.79 3.41 -5.16
C THR A 118 12.99 4.44 -5.96
N LYS A 119 12.85 5.68 -5.45
CA LYS A 119 12.18 6.76 -6.17
C LYS A 119 12.84 7.07 -7.52
N LYS A 120 14.17 7.09 -7.57
CA LYS A 120 14.93 7.29 -8.83
C LYS A 120 14.69 6.14 -9.80
N ARG A 121 14.83 4.87 -9.34
CA ARG A 121 14.59 3.69 -10.16
C ARG A 121 13.22 3.72 -10.82
N VAL A 122 12.17 3.98 -10.05
CA VAL A 122 10.79 4.05 -10.55
C VAL A 122 10.60 5.19 -11.54
N LYS A 123 11.24 6.34 -11.31
CA LYS A 123 11.21 7.48 -12.23
C LYS A 123 11.93 7.20 -13.55
N ASP A 124 13.06 6.48 -13.49
CA ASP A 124 13.83 6.10 -14.68
C ASP A 124 13.06 5.09 -15.56
N GLU A 125 12.18 4.28 -14.96
CA GLU A 125 11.27 3.37 -15.65
C GLU A 125 10.01 4.08 -16.21
N HIS A 126 10.02 5.41 -16.28
CA HIS A 126 8.90 6.27 -16.72
C HIS A 126 7.64 6.19 -15.83
N ARG A 127 7.78 5.74 -14.60
CA ARG A 127 6.70 5.77 -13.60
C ARG A 127 6.79 7.07 -12.80
N THR A 128 5.67 7.65 -12.49
CA THR A 128 5.64 8.94 -11.78
C THR A 128 5.93 8.82 -10.30
N ASN A 129 5.43 7.78 -9.65
CA ASN A 129 5.62 7.53 -8.22
C ASN A 129 5.51 6.03 -7.91
N VAL A 130 6.06 5.61 -6.77
CA VAL A 130 5.77 4.31 -6.16
C VAL A 130 4.38 4.37 -5.56
N ASP A 131 3.43 3.62 -6.07
CA ASP A 131 2.06 3.57 -5.54
C ASP A 131 1.92 2.36 -4.62
N ILE A 132 1.90 2.61 -3.32
CA ILE A 132 1.72 1.59 -2.28
C ILE A 132 0.42 1.91 -1.53
N ASP A 133 -0.50 0.97 -1.56
CA ASP A 133 -1.78 1.08 -0.87
C ASP A 133 -1.65 0.77 0.63
N VAL A 134 -2.45 1.45 1.43
CA VAL A 134 -2.64 1.11 2.85
C VAL A 134 -4.02 0.47 3.00
N VAL A 135 -4.05 -0.77 3.48
CA VAL A 135 -5.27 -1.56 3.59
C VAL A 135 -5.59 -1.83 5.06
N PRO A 136 -6.70 -1.32 5.60
CA PRO A 136 -7.13 -1.65 6.95
C PRO A 136 -7.65 -3.09 7.00
N VAL A 137 -7.16 -3.87 7.95
CA VAL A 137 -7.55 -5.27 8.17
C VAL A 137 -8.04 -5.47 9.61
N GLY A 138 -8.74 -6.58 9.86
CA GLY A 138 -9.26 -6.89 11.20
C GLY A 138 -10.37 -5.93 11.67
N ILE A 139 -11.16 -5.37 10.74
CA ILE A 139 -12.29 -4.49 11.10
C ILE A 139 -13.30 -5.26 11.93
N PRO A 140 -13.67 -4.81 13.15
CA PRO A 140 -14.59 -5.50 14.02
C PRO A 140 -15.99 -5.67 13.41
N ASP A 141 -16.52 -6.89 13.42
CA ASP A 141 -17.86 -7.19 12.88
C ASP A 141 -18.95 -6.47 13.64
N GLU A 142 -18.88 -6.47 14.97
CA GLU A 142 -19.90 -5.95 15.87
C GLU A 142 -20.26 -4.47 15.63
N LEU A 143 -19.30 -3.69 15.17
CA LEU A 143 -19.47 -2.24 14.99
C LEU A 143 -19.71 -1.81 13.55
N TYR A 144 -19.33 -2.64 12.57
CA TYR A 144 -19.24 -2.23 11.17
C TYR A 144 -19.97 -3.15 10.21
N GLU A 145 -20.32 -4.38 10.63
CA GLU A 145 -21.00 -5.33 9.76
C GLU A 145 -22.46 -4.90 9.52
N VAL A 146 -22.81 -4.78 8.26
CA VAL A 146 -24.16 -4.47 7.80
C VAL A 146 -24.54 -5.47 6.73
N GLU A 147 -25.75 -6.04 6.80
CA GLU A 147 -26.27 -6.83 5.71
C GLU A 147 -26.51 -5.96 4.47
N ILE A 148 -26.24 -6.50 3.27
CA ILE A 148 -26.45 -5.77 2.01
C ILE A 148 -27.89 -5.27 1.90
N SER A 149 -28.85 -6.08 2.33
CA SER A 149 -30.28 -5.72 2.40
C SER A 149 -30.59 -4.63 3.41
N GLY A 150 -29.75 -4.46 4.42
CA GLY A 150 -29.87 -3.49 5.50
C GLY A 150 -29.24 -2.12 5.21
N LEU A 151 -28.58 -1.95 4.07
CA LEU A 151 -27.97 -0.67 3.71
C LEU A 151 -29.01 0.44 3.60
N ARG A 152 -28.77 1.58 4.27
CA ARG A 152 -29.64 2.75 4.34
C ARG A 152 -28.80 4.03 4.20
N LYS A 153 -29.48 5.18 4.05
CA LYS A 153 -28.83 6.50 3.94
C LYS A 153 -27.92 6.86 5.11
N GLU A 154 -28.16 6.31 6.27
CA GLU A 154 -27.33 6.51 7.48
C GLU A 154 -25.96 5.86 7.40
N HIS A 155 -25.77 4.93 6.44
CA HIS A 155 -24.50 4.29 6.16
C HIS A 155 -23.64 5.05 5.14
N LEU A 156 -24.20 6.10 4.52
CA LEU A 156 -23.46 6.96 3.61
C LEU A 156 -22.33 7.69 4.37
N TYR A 157 -21.17 7.76 3.75
CA TYR A 157 -19.96 8.40 4.30
C TYR A 157 -19.42 7.75 5.57
N ARG A 158 -19.77 6.47 5.81
CA ARG A 158 -19.26 5.68 6.93
C ARG A 158 -18.56 4.43 6.42
N THR A 159 -17.52 4.02 7.10
CA THR A 159 -16.93 2.70 6.89
C THR A 159 -17.91 1.63 7.34
N VAL A 160 -18.28 0.72 6.46
CA VAL A 160 -19.10 -0.46 6.74
C VAL A 160 -18.41 -1.71 6.24
N LYS A 161 -18.67 -2.82 6.91
CA LYS A 161 -18.20 -4.15 6.52
C LYS A 161 -19.38 -4.94 5.96
N LEU A 162 -19.25 -5.40 4.74
CA LEU A 162 -20.29 -6.16 4.04
C LEU A 162 -19.80 -7.59 3.82
N LYS A 163 -20.70 -8.54 4.06
CA LYS A 163 -20.51 -9.95 3.66
C LYS A 163 -21.50 -10.30 2.56
N GLY A 164 -21.04 -10.92 1.49
CA GLY A 164 -21.89 -11.29 0.38
C GLY A 164 -21.32 -12.40 -0.46
N LEU A 165 -22.20 -12.99 -1.29
CA LEU A 165 -21.80 -13.99 -2.27
C LEU A 165 -21.57 -13.31 -3.63
N VAL A 166 -20.38 -13.46 -4.19
CA VAL A 166 -20.09 -12.99 -5.55
C VAL A 166 -20.84 -13.91 -6.54
N ARG A 167 -21.89 -13.40 -7.17
CA ARG A 167 -22.66 -14.14 -8.17
C ARG A 167 -22.14 -13.97 -9.58
N LYS A 168 -21.57 -12.81 -9.88
CA LYS A 168 -21.06 -12.49 -11.20
C LYS A 168 -19.88 -11.52 -11.05
N ALA A 169 -18.80 -11.81 -11.72
CA ALA A 169 -17.67 -10.91 -11.88
C ALA A 169 -17.45 -10.65 -13.38
N THR A 170 -17.03 -9.45 -13.72
CA THR A 170 -16.60 -9.14 -15.09
C THR A 170 -15.26 -9.82 -15.37
N PRO A 171 -14.95 -10.17 -16.62
CA PRO A 171 -13.60 -10.64 -16.94
C PRO A 171 -12.57 -9.55 -16.66
N VAL A 172 -11.41 -9.96 -16.21
CA VAL A 172 -10.24 -9.06 -16.06
C VAL A 172 -9.92 -8.44 -17.41
N ARG A 173 -9.75 -7.13 -17.43
CA ARG A 173 -9.39 -6.37 -18.63
C ARG A 173 -8.18 -5.50 -18.35
N PRO A 174 -7.22 -5.38 -19.29
CA PRO A 174 -6.15 -4.43 -19.14
C PRO A 174 -6.70 -3.01 -19.16
N ARG A 175 -6.28 -2.21 -18.19
CA ARG A 175 -6.55 -0.77 -18.09
C ARG A 175 -5.23 -0.02 -18.18
N MET A 176 -5.18 1.03 -18.96
CA MET A 176 -4.01 1.89 -19.01
C MET A 176 -3.89 2.65 -17.69
N GLU A 177 -2.77 2.47 -17.01
CA GLU A 177 -2.42 3.20 -15.79
C GLU A 177 -1.60 4.45 -16.12
N ILE A 178 -0.63 4.29 -17.02
CA ILE A 178 0.20 5.39 -17.51
C ILE A 178 0.21 5.35 -19.03
N GLY A 179 -0.31 6.39 -19.65
CA GLY A 179 -0.24 6.60 -21.09
C GLY A 179 1.08 7.28 -21.46
N LEU A 180 1.82 6.71 -22.41
CA LEU A 180 2.97 7.37 -23.01
C LEU A 180 2.54 8.11 -24.28
N PHE A 181 2.73 9.42 -24.28
CA PHE A 181 2.39 10.31 -25.37
C PHE A 181 3.64 10.85 -26.03
N GLU A 182 3.76 10.67 -27.33
CA GLU A 182 4.85 11.20 -28.13
C GLU A 182 4.41 12.55 -28.76
N CYS A 183 5.18 13.61 -28.48
CA CYS A 183 4.98 14.92 -29.08
C CYS A 183 5.19 14.87 -30.60
N GLU A 184 4.26 15.38 -31.40
CA GLU A 184 4.33 15.30 -32.86
C GLU A 184 5.46 16.15 -33.47
N TRP A 185 5.93 17.19 -32.78
CA TRP A 185 6.95 18.09 -33.32
C TRP A 185 8.37 17.54 -33.17
N GLU A 186 8.76 17.17 -31.95
CA GLU A 186 10.14 16.79 -31.62
C GLU A 186 10.23 15.36 -31.04
N ARG A 187 9.14 14.62 -31.05
CA ARG A 187 9.04 13.25 -30.55
C ARG A 187 9.43 13.07 -29.07
N HIS A 188 9.27 14.12 -28.27
CA HIS A 188 9.47 14.00 -26.84
C HIS A 188 8.43 13.07 -26.23
N LYS A 189 8.88 12.24 -25.29
CA LYS A 189 8.02 11.29 -24.57
C LYS A 189 7.47 11.94 -23.31
N ASN A 190 6.16 11.94 -23.16
CA ASN A 190 5.44 12.49 -22.03
C ASN A 190 4.60 11.39 -21.40
N SER A 191 4.94 10.98 -20.18
CA SER A 191 4.14 10.00 -19.40
C SER A 191 3.04 10.73 -18.65
N TYR A 192 1.82 10.23 -18.74
CA TYR A 192 0.65 10.82 -18.11
C TYR A 192 -0.20 9.76 -17.42
N ILE A 193 -0.47 9.97 -16.13
CA ILE A 193 -1.32 9.05 -15.35
C ILE A 193 -2.74 9.15 -15.90
N GLN A 194 -3.37 8.01 -16.08
CA GLN A 194 -4.71 7.90 -16.63
C GLN A 194 -5.76 7.73 -15.54
N ASP A 195 -6.84 8.48 -15.64
CA ASP A 195 -8.01 8.28 -14.81
C ASP A 195 -8.76 6.99 -15.18
N PHE A 196 -9.62 6.52 -14.27
CA PHE A 196 -10.32 5.23 -14.42
C PHE A 196 -11.25 5.19 -15.63
N PHE A 197 -11.86 6.30 -16.00
CA PHE A 197 -12.96 6.33 -16.97
C PHE A 197 -12.62 6.98 -18.31
N THR A 198 -11.63 7.85 -18.37
CA THR A 198 -11.35 8.66 -19.56
C THR A 198 -9.86 8.69 -19.87
N LEU A 199 -9.53 8.60 -21.17
CA LEU A 199 -8.17 8.80 -21.63
C LEU A 199 -7.83 10.29 -21.55
N GLU A 200 -6.93 10.64 -20.65
CA GLU A 200 -6.44 12.02 -20.50
C GLU A 200 -5.18 12.22 -21.33
N THR A 201 -5.17 13.27 -22.14
CA THR A 201 -4.01 13.66 -22.96
C THR A 201 -3.29 14.85 -22.34
N PRO A 202 -1.95 14.92 -22.41
CA PRO A 202 -1.22 16.08 -21.96
C PRO A 202 -1.67 17.35 -22.70
N ILE A 203 -1.79 18.46 -21.98
CA ILE A 203 -2.16 19.76 -22.57
C ILE A 203 -0.95 20.41 -23.25
N ARG A 204 0.26 20.13 -22.76
CA ARG A 204 1.52 20.69 -23.27
C ARG A 204 2.66 19.69 -23.08
N CYS A 205 3.64 19.74 -23.97
CA CYS A 205 4.85 18.99 -23.84
C CYS A 205 5.64 19.42 -22.58
N THR A 206 6.13 18.43 -21.82
CA THR A 206 6.88 18.65 -20.58
C THR A 206 8.35 18.99 -20.83
N SER A 207 8.84 18.86 -22.08
CA SER A 207 10.22 19.17 -22.44
C SER A 207 10.43 20.68 -22.54
N GLU A 208 11.52 21.17 -21.96
CA GLU A 208 11.86 22.58 -21.96
C GLU A 208 11.96 23.14 -23.40
N GLY A 209 11.33 24.30 -23.63
CA GLY A 209 11.32 24.96 -24.92
C GLY A 209 10.31 24.42 -25.93
N CYS A 210 9.73 23.25 -25.75
CA CYS A 210 8.72 22.71 -26.63
C CYS A 210 7.32 23.25 -26.30
N LYS A 211 6.62 23.79 -27.30
CA LYS A 211 5.26 24.34 -27.16
C LYS A 211 4.18 23.45 -27.81
N CYS A 212 4.53 22.22 -28.16
CA CYS A 212 3.62 21.30 -28.81
C CYS A 212 2.44 20.97 -27.89
N ALA A 213 1.24 20.96 -28.45
CA ALA A 213 0.01 20.52 -27.81
C ALA A 213 -0.59 19.27 -28.49
N ASP A 214 0.05 18.79 -29.57
CA ASP A 214 -0.40 17.65 -30.33
C ASP A 214 0.42 16.41 -29.96
N PHE A 215 -0.28 15.34 -29.58
CA PHE A 215 0.36 14.13 -29.04
C PHE A 215 -0.20 12.90 -29.69
N LYS A 216 0.68 11.94 -29.92
CA LYS A 216 0.33 10.57 -30.37
C LYS A 216 0.53 9.61 -29.21
N LEU A 217 -0.54 8.88 -28.86
CA LEU A 217 -0.47 7.82 -27.86
C LEU A 217 0.38 6.64 -28.40
N ARG A 218 1.27 6.14 -27.55
CA ARG A 218 2.13 4.99 -27.82
C ARG A 218 1.69 3.83 -26.95
N ASP A 219 0.69 3.08 -27.40
CA ASP A 219 0.14 1.92 -26.68
C ASP A 219 1.21 0.87 -26.39
N ASP A 220 2.15 0.68 -27.32
CA ASP A 220 3.25 -0.27 -27.22
C ASP A 220 4.24 0.03 -26.07
N GLN A 221 4.24 1.26 -25.58
CA GLN A 221 5.14 1.73 -24.50
C GLN A 221 4.37 2.23 -23.28
N SER A 222 3.04 2.20 -23.33
CA SER A 222 2.18 2.55 -22.20
C SER A 222 2.11 1.41 -21.19
N GLN A 223 1.84 1.75 -19.93
CA GLN A 223 1.72 0.75 -18.86
C GLN A 223 0.27 0.39 -18.62
N PHE A 224 0.01 -0.90 -18.54
CA PHE A 224 -1.32 -1.45 -18.30
C PHE A 224 -1.32 -2.25 -17.00
N ILE A 225 -2.44 -2.19 -16.30
CA ILE A 225 -2.74 -3.02 -15.14
C ILE A 225 -4.01 -3.82 -15.41
N ASP A 226 -4.10 -4.98 -14.79
CA ASP A 226 -5.32 -5.77 -14.80
C ASP A 226 -6.38 -5.10 -13.93
N SER A 227 -7.58 -4.93 -14.47
CA SER A 227 -8.72 -4.31 -13.78
C SER A 227 -9.97 -5.18 -13.92
N GLN A 228 -10.72 -5.31 -12.82
CA GLN A 228 -11.96 -6.09 -12.76
C GLN A 228 -13.02 -5.34 -11.97
#